data_fb693237987a1e2fcf035150dd2ef838
#
_entry.id   fb693237987a1e2fcf035150dd2ef838
#
_cell.length_a   1.000
_cell.length_b   1.000
_cell.length_c   1.000
_cell.angle_alpha   90.00
_cell.angle_beta   90.00
_cell.angle_gamma   90.00
#
_symmetry.space_group_name_H-M   'P 1'
#
loop_
_entity.id
_entity.type
_entity.pdbx_description
1 polymer ?
#
loop_
_entity_poly.entity_id
_entity_poly.type
_entity_poly.pdbx_seq_one_letter_code
_entity_poly.pdbx_strand_id
1 'polypeptide(L)'
;MKEEILWIFAHPFRWIRWCMLMLVLFLGIFHMQAGVPFALDSTLWKDSLFHYEEPALIKNKSFVRAASEVFGLNIGLWAFDRFALKGHYAYISLKTIRANFRHGFEWDNDHLNTNMFAHPYNGSLYFNAARSNGFNFWQSELFAIGGSAMWELFMEREYPSTNDIIATPVGGAALGEVFYRTSDRVLDDRSSGAERVGREVAAFVLSPMRGVTRMITGKAWKKSPVTGREFGRPPLNLEFSLGTRILLYHDDHRTTHAGASARLNMEYGDPFTDSKIPYEYFSCLAEFNIMKSQPLLSRVEIIGRLWSKELVDTRKCDLSVGLFQHFDFFDSDTISKYSPDALEHCVVPYKLGTPASVGGGALFRYQDHRSRLLASLHLNGVILGGILSDYYRYYHRNYNWASGFSLKFGFKGHFLHDKLSFAVNNQFYKFYTRNANGSNIDWSATPGGKPVNVNGDESIGTFAHWEGQLTYKLVKSLSFTAKFDLYRRSTYYVGDLKYEYGTTYNWFVDSRQQSFQLMLTYTL
;
A
#
# COMPACT_ATOMS: atom_id res chain seq x y z
N MET A 1 1.71 26.13 5.62
CA MET A 1 2.56 25.40 4.68
C MET A 1 2.36 23.89 4.72
N LYS A 2 2.18 23.25 5.86
CA LYS A 2 1.49 21.93 5.94
C LYS A 2 0.08 21.99 5.30
N GLU A 3 -0.55 23.16 5.27
CA GLU A 3 -1.80 23.40 4.54
C GLU A 3 -1.67 23.38 3.00
N GLU A 4 -0.49 23.60 2.43
CA GLU A 4 -0.32 23.59 0.97
C GLU A 4 -0.10 22.18 0.39
N ILE A 5 0.53 21.28 1.13
CA ILE A 5 0.48 19.84 0.79
C ILE A 5 -0.94 19.30 1.01
N LEU A 6 -1.61 19.74 2.06
CA LEU A 6 -3.06 19.53 2.25
C LEU A 6 -3.89 20.19 1.12
N TRP A 7 -3.43 21.32 0.54
CA TRP A 7 -4.09 21.97 -0.59
C TRP A 7 -4.04 21.08 -1.85
N ILE A 8 -2.96 20.36 -2.07
CA ILE A 8 -2.82 19.34 -3.12
C ILE A 8 -3.84 18.20 -2.88
N PHE A 9 -4.01 17.76 -1.64
CA PHE A 9 -4.99 16.74 -1.27
C PHE A 9 -6.41 17.29 -1.00
N ALA A 10 -6.56 18.60 -0.72
CA ALA A 10 -7.84 19.24 -0.47
C ALA A 10 -8.60 19.68 -1.72
N HIS A 11 -7.97 19.63 -2.90
CA HIS A 11 -8.65 19.91 -4.17
C HIS A 11 -8.83 18.61 -4.99
N PRO A 12 -9.72 17.70 -4.55
CA PRO A 12 -9.86 16.36 -5.13
C PRO A 12 -10.18 16.39 -6.63
N PHE A 13 -10.89 17.43 -7.12
CA PHE A 13 -11.27 17.53 -8.54
C PHE A 13 -10.09 17.75 -9.51
N ARG A 14 -9.01 18.39 -9.08
CA ARG A 14 -7.80 18.55 -9.93
C ARG A 14 -6.99 17.25 -9.97
N TRP A 15 -6.82 16.59 -8.83
CA TRP A 15 -6.14 15.31 -8.73
C TRP A 15 -6.93 14.17 -9.37
N ILE A 16 -8.24 14.15 -9.24
CA ILE A 16 -9.12 13.20 -9.93
C ILE A 16 -8.91 13.27 -11.44
N ARG A 17 -8.77 14.48 -12.01
CA ARG A 17 -8.44 14.62 -13.44
C ARG A 17 -7.08 14.00 -13.80
N TRP A 18 -6.06 14.20 -12.97
CA TRP A 18 -4.74 13.62 -13.20
C TRP A 18 -4.74 12.11 -12.96
N CYS A 19 -5.38 11.62 -11.90
CA CYS A 19 -5.54 10.19 -11.63
C CYS A 19 -6.38 9.50 -12.71
N MET A 20 -7.45 10.14 -13.18
CA MET A 20 -8.26 9.63 -14.30
C MET A 20 -7.47 9.66 -15.61
N LEU A 21 -6.69 10.70 -15.88
CA LEU A 21 -5.82 10.77 -17.06
C LEU A 21 -4.73 9.69 -16.99
N MET A 22 -4.11 9.51 -15.84
CA MET A 22 -3.14 8.44 -15.60
C MET A 22 -3.76 7.05 -15.72
N LEU A 23 -4.99 6.88 -15.23
CA LEU A 23 -5.74 5.64 -15.36
C LEU A 23 -6.12 5.35 -16.81
N VAL A 24 -6.59 6.36 -17.57
CA VAL A 24 -6.89 6.23 -19.00
C VAL A 24 -5.62 5.94 -19.80
N LEU A 25 -4.51 6.58 -19.48
CA LEU A 25 -3.20 6.26 -20.06
C LEU A 25 -2.76 4.84 -19.71
N PHE A 26 -2.93 4.44 -18.43
CA PHE A 26 -2.62 3.10 -17.96
C PHE A 26 -3.47 2.03 -18.66
N LEU A 27 -4.78 2.20 -18.70
CA LEU A 27 -5.70 1.32 -19.41
C LEU A 27 -5.46 1.31 -20.93
N GLY A 28 -5.18 2.48 -21.54
CA GLY A 28 -4.85 2.61 -22.95
C GLY A 28 -3.56 1.87 -23.32
N ILE A 29 -2.54 1.93 -22.46
CA ILE A 29 -1.27 1.25 -22.69
C ILE A 29 -1.41 -0.27 -22.58
N PHE A 30 -2.21 -0.76 -21.63
CA PHE A 30 -2.52 -2.18 -21.54
C PHE A 30 -3.42 -2.64 -22.70
N HIS A 31 -4.31 -1.79 -23.19
CA HIS A 31 -5.15 -2.10 -24.36
C HIS A 31 -4.35 -2.23 -25.66
N MET A 32 -3.27 -1.47 -25.82
CA MET A 32 -2.35 -1.62 -26.97
C MET A 32 -1.60 -2.97 -26.96
N GLN A 33 -1.59 -3.71 -25.86
CA GLN A 33 -1.08 -5.08 -25.79
C GLN A 33 -2.14 -6.15 -26.10
N ALA A 34 -3.41 -5.79 -26.10
CA ALA A 34 -4.55 -6.69 -26.26
C ALA A 34 -4.83 -7.13 -27.72
N GLY A 35 -3.91 -6.89 -28.66
CA GLY A 35 -3.97 -7.42 -30.03
C GLY A 35 -3.83 -8.95 -30.13
N VAL A 36 -3.70 -9.66 -28.98
CA VAL A 36 -3.78 -11.12 -28.92
C VAL A 36 -4.90 -11.48 -27.95
N PRO A 37 -5.91 -12.25 -28.35
CA PRO A 37 -6.98 -12.64 -27.44
C PRO A 37 -6.41 -13.53 -26.34
N PHE A 38 -6.20 -12.96 -25.15
CA PHE A 38 -5.90 -13.71 -23.95
C PHE A 38 -7.20 -14.35 -23.44
N ALA A 39 -7.57 -15.49 -24.00
CA ALA A 39 -8.39 -16.44 -23.27
C ALA A 39 -7.44 -17.17 -22.32
N LEU A 40 -7.35 -16.72 -21.09
CA LEU A 40 -6.78 -17.50 -20.00
C LEU A 40 -7.75 -18.63 -19.67
N ASP A 41 -7.71 -19.67 -20.49
CA ASP A 41 -8.20 -20.98 -20.10
C ASP A 41 -7.15 -21.55 -19.13
N SER A 42 -7.51 -21.66 -17.85
CA SER A 42 -6.62 -22.15 -16.80
C SER A 42 -6.13 -23.59 -17.03
N THR A 43 -6.74 -24.30 -17.98
CA THR A 43 -6.27 -25.62 -18.44
C THR A 43 -5.04 -25.53 -19.32
N LEU A 44 -4.78 -24.37 -19.97
CA LEU A 44 -3.59 -24.17 -20.82
C LEU A 44 -2.30 -23.97 -20.02
N TRP A 45 -2.38 -23.72 -18.72
CA TRP A 45 -1.18 -23.53 -17.87
C TRP A 45 -0.37 -24.83 -17.67
N LYS A 46 -1.05 -25.97 -17.60
CA LYS A 46 -0.37 -27.28 -17.47
C LYS A 46 0.08 -27.87 -18.82
N ASP A 47 -0.48 -27.41 -19.95
CA ASP A 47 -0.20 -27.95 -21.28
C ASP A 47 0.66 -27.00 -22.16
N SER A 48 1.01 -25.80 -21.72
CA SER A 48 1.88 -24.91 -22.49
C SER A 48 3.36 -25.31 -22.36
N LEU A 49 3.74 -26.35 -23.07
CA LEU A 49 5.14 -26.72 -23.39
C LEU A 49 5.88 -25.65 -24.19
N PHE A 50 5.29 -24.47 -24.43
CA PHE A 50 5.90 -23.32 -25.05
C PHE A 50 6.00 -22.15 -24.06
N HIS A 51 6.67 -22.34 -22.93
CA HIS A 51 7.36 -21.25 -22.28
C HIS A 51 8.50 -20.83 -23.20
N TYR A 52 8.26 -19.84 -24.04
CA TYR A 52 9.35 -19.07 -24.60
C TYR A 52 9.91 -18.24 -23.44
N GLU A 53 10.80 -18.86 -22.67
CA GLU A 53 11.61 -18.17 -21.67
C GLU A 53 12.50 -17.21 -22.45
N GLU A 54 12.08 -15.96 -22.59
CA GLU A 54 13.05 -14.91 -22.90
C GLU A 54 14.12 -14.99 -21.82
N PRO A 55 15.39 -15.20 -22.19
CA PRO A 55 16.44 -15.31 -21.19
C PRO A 55 16.42 -14.06 -20.31
N ALA A 56 16.35 -14.28 -19.01
CA ALA A 56 16.34 -13.20 -18.04
C ALA A 56 17.53 -12.27 -18.28
N LEU A 57 17.28 -10.99 -18.46
CA LEU A 57 18.36 -10.02 -18.71
C LEU A 57 19.22 -9.90 -17.45
N ILE A 58 20.39 -10.53 -17.48
CA ILE A 58 21.38 -10.37 -16.42
C ILE A 58 21.89 -8.92 -16.49
N LYS A 59 21.47 -8.10 -15.55
CA LYS A 59 21.96 -6.74 -15.40
C LYS A 59 23.30 -6.75 -14.68
N ASN A 60 24.28 -6.05 -15.24
CA ASN A 60 25.50 -5.74 -14.50
C ASN A 60 25.18 -4.79 -13.34
N LYS A 61 25.56 -5.19 -12.13
CA LYS A 61 25.40 -4.37 -10.94
C LYS A 61 26.28 -3.13 -11.00
N SER A 62 25.70 -1.98 -10.67
CA SER A 62 26.45 -0.72 -10.56
C SER A 62 26.17 -0.06 -9.23
N PHE A 63 27.04 -0.31 -8.25
CA PHE A 63 26.93 0.28 -6.92
C PHE A 63 27.02 1.80 -6.97
N VAL A 64 28.01 2.34 -7.69
CA VAL A 64 28.23 3.80 -7.79
C VAL A 64 26.98 4.49 -8.33
N ARG A 65 26.37 3.94 -9.40
CA ARG A 65 25.17 4.55 -9.97
C ARG A 65 23.98 4.45 -9.04
N ALA A 66 23.73 3.28 -8.42
CA ALA A 66 22.64 3.11 -7.44
C ALA A 66 22.78 4.07 -6.26
N ALA A 67 23.98 4.14 -5.67
CA ALA A 67 24.27 5.05 -4.56
C ALA A 67 24.13 6.53 -4.97
N SER A 68 24.60 6.90 -6.17
CA SER A 68 24.46 8.26 -6.70
C SER A 68 23.00 8.62 -6.97
N GLU A 69 22.19 7.68 -7.45
CA GLU A 69 20.76 7.90 -7.67
C GLU A 69 20.00 8.08 -6.34
N VAL A 70 20.30 7.27 -5.30
CA VAL A 70 19.71 7.43 -3.95
C VAL A 70 20.14 8.76 -3.32
N PHE A 71 21.42 9.09 -3.41
CA PHE A 71 21.94 10.38 -2.92
C PHE A 71 21.31 11.56 -3.65
N GLY A 72 21.29 11.51 -4.99
CA GLY A 72 20.70 12.54 -5.82
C GLY A 72 19.19 12.72 -5.58
N LEU A 73 18.47 11.62 -5.32
CA LEU A 73 17.05 11.66 -4.95
C LEU A 73 16.87 12.43 -3.63
N ASN A 74 17.64 12.09 -2.59
CA ASN A 74 17.59 12.79 -1.31
C ASN A 74 17.89 14.30 -1.45
N ILE A 75 18.92 14.66 -2.20
CA ILE A 75 19.23 16.06 -2.49
C ILE A 75 18.08 16.73 -3.26
N GLY A 76 17.52 16.06 -4.26
CA GLY A 76 16.42 16.58 -5.06
C GLY A 76 15.14 16.80 -4.25
N LEU A 77 14.75 15.85 -3.41
CA LEU A 77 13.63 15.98 -2.49
C LEU A 77 13.85 17.10 -1.48
N TRP A 78 15.01 17.10 -0.83
CA TRP A 78 15.37 18.17 0.09
C TRP A 78 15.33 19.55 -0.57
N ALA A 79 15.88 19.69 -1.78
CA ALA A 79 15.86 20.96 -2.50
C ALA A 79 14.44 21.39 -2.87
N PHE A 80 13.59 20.45 -3.28
CA PHE A 80 12.18 20.71 -3.56
C PHE A 80 11.45 21.18 -2.29
N ASP A 81 11.61 20.46 -1.18
CA ASP A 81 11.00 20.81 0.10
C ASP A 81 11.51 22.16 0.63
N ARG A 82 12.80 22.41 0.48
CA ARG A 82 13.45 23.62 0.95
C ARG A 82 13.08 24.88 0.14
N PHE A 83 13.07 24.76 -1.20
CA PHE A 83 12.96 25.92 -2.08
C PHE A 83 11.56 26.08 -2.70
N ALA A 84 10.88 24.99 -3.05
CA ALA A 84 9.53 25.02 -3.62
C ALA A 84 8.45 25.02 -2.52
N LEU A 85 8.50 24.10 -1.56
CA LEU A 85 7.51 23.98 -0.49
C LEU A 85 7.83 24.90 0.71
N LYS A 86 9.07 25.36 0.85
CA LYS A 86 9.54 26.16 1.99
C LYS A 86 9.28 25.48 3.35
N GLY A 87 9.37 24.14 3.37
CA GLY A 87 9.16 23.32 4.56
C GLY A 87 10.14 23.66 5.67
N HIS A 88 9.64 23.95 6.87
CA HIS A 88 10.50 24.30 8.00
C HIS A 88 11.48 23.19 8.38
N TYR A 89 11.06 21.92 8.23
CA TYR A 89 11.90 20.76 8.46
C TYR A 89 13.13 20.68 7.53
N ALA A 90 13.04 21.22 6.30
CA ALA A 90 14.12 21.21 5.31
C ALA A 90 15.19 22.30 5.52
N TYR A 91 15.11 23.09 6.62
CA TYR A 91 16.12 24.13 6.93
C TYR A 91 17.26 23.52 7.75
N ILE A 92 18.05 22.69 7.12
CA ILE A 92 19.19 21.99 7.72
C ILE A 92 20.42 22.87 7.90
N SER A 93 21.25 22.54 8.86
CA SER A 93 22.54 23.16 9.15
C SER A 93 23.46 22.14 9.85
N LEU A 94 24.76 22.40 9.92
CA LEU A 94 25.67 21.55 10.69
C LEU A 94 25.26 21.44 12.17
N LYS A 95 24.61 22.49 12.72
CA LYS A 95 24.09 22.47 14.08
C LYS A 95 22.92 21.50 14.24
N THR A 96 21.96 21.49 13.29
CA THR A 96 20.81 20.59 13.34
C THR A 96 21.25 19.14 13.11
N ILE A 97 22.12 18.88 12.13
CA ILE A 97 22.69 17.55 11.90
C ILE A 97 23.40 17.02 13.17
N ARG A 98 24.23 17.86 13.82
CA ARG A 98 24.89 17.45 15.06
C ARG A 98 23.89 17.21 16.20
N ALA A 99 22.77 17.93 16.22
CA ALA A 99 21.69 17.72 17.19
C ALA A 99 21.01 16.37 16.96
N ASN A 100 20.72 16.00 15.69
CA ASN A 100 20.14 14.71 15.33
C ASN A 100 20.99 13.53 15.86
N PHE A 101 22.31 13.58 15.63
CA PHE A 101 23.21 12.54 16.14
C PHE A 101 23.32 12.50 17.69
N ARG A 102 23.12 13.63 18.37
CA ARG A 102 23.20 13.69 19.82
C ARG A 102 21.91 13.26 20.51
N HIS A 103 20.77 13.65 19.92
CA HIS A 103 19.45 13.35 20.47
C HIS A 103 19.10 11.86 20.27
N GLY A 104 19.41 11.31 19.08
CA GLY A 104 18.99 9.97 18.67
C GLY A 104 17.55 9.95 18.15
N PHE A 105 16.94 8.77 18.08
CA PHE A 105 15.64 8.54 17.47
C PHE A 105 14.49 8.77 18.43
N GLU A 106 13.39 9.36 17.92
CA GLU A 106 12.13 9.53 18.62
C GLU A 106 10.93 9.10 17.75
N TRP A 107 9.74 9.02 18.34
CA TRP A 107 8.52 8.77 17.59
C TRP A 107 8.01 10.09 17.00
N ASP A 108 7.76 10.12 15.70
CA ASP A 108 7.26 11.32 15.07
C ASP A 108 5.75 11.51 15.29
N ASN A 109 5.27 12.72 14.98
CA ASN A 109 3.87 13.12 15.19
C ASN A 109 3.16 13.50 13.89
N ASP A 110 3.60 12.97 12.77
CA ASP A 110 2.99 13.24 11.46
C ASP A 110 1.65 12.50 11.25
N HIS A 111 0.93 12.89 10.20
CA HIS A 111 -0.32 12.25 9.82
C HIS A 111 -0.15 10.77 9.51
N LEU A 112 -1.21 9.97 9.75
CA LEU A 112 -1.20 8.55 9.40
C LEU A 112 -0.79 8.30 7.94
N ASN A 113 -1.32 9.10 7.01
CA ASN A 113 -1.05 8.94 5.58
C ASN A 113 0.41 9.22 5.23
N THR A 114 1.06 10.17 5.93
CA THR A 114 2.48 10.44 5.77
C THR A 114 3.29 9.23 6.21
N ASN A 115 3.08 8.78 7.44
CA ASN A 115 3.87 7.73 8.05
C ASN A 115 3.61 6.32 7.50
N MET A 116 2.35 6.03 7.14
CA MET A 116 1.97 4.69 6.69
C MET A 116 2.00 4.52 5.17
N PHE A 117 2.10 5.63 4.40
CA PHE A 117 2.08 5.56 2.95
C PHE A 117 3.14 6.44 2.28
N ALA A 118 3.28 7.73 2.64
CA ALA A 118 4.22 8.61 1.95
C ALA A 118 5.68 8.24 2.23
N HIS A 119 6.06 7.92 3.47
CA HIS A 119 7.39 7.41 3.79
C HIS A 119 7.68 6.07 3.11
N PRO A 120 6.82 5.03 3.15
CA PRO A 120 6.97 3.84 2.31
C PRO A 120 7.09 4.12 0.82
N TYR A 121 6.36 5.11 0.28
CA TYR A 121 6.51 5.51 -1.12
C TYR A 121 7.92 6.05 -1.40
N ASN A 122 8.46 6.94 -0.55
CA ASN A 122 9.84 7.40 -0.66
C ASN A 122 10.85 6.25 -0.58
N GLY A 123 10.63 5.31 0.35
CA GLY A 123 11.40 4.07 0.44
C GLY A 123 11.40 3.26 -0.87
N SER A 124 10.24 3.21 -1.54
CA SER A 124 10.12 2.54 -2.84
C SER A 124 10.99 3.18 -3.93
N LEU A 125 11.22 4.48 -3.87
CA LEU A 125 12.13 5.17 -4.80
C LEU A 125 13.59 4.76 -4.55
N TYR A 126 14.05 4.73 -3.28
CA TYR A 126 15.39 4.25 -2.94
C TYR A 126 15.60 2.79 -3.35
N PHE A 127 14.63 1.94 -3.04
CA PHE A 127 14.61 0.53 -3.41
C PHE A 127 14.71 0.36 -4.94
N ASN A 128 13.89 1.11 -5.70
CA ASN A 128 13.85 1.01 -7.16
C ASN A 128 15.08 1.60 -7.85
N ALA A 129 15.77 2.56 -7.25
CA ALA A 129 17.08 3.00 -7.73
C ALA A 129 18.07 1.82 -7.73
N ALA A 130 18.14 1.06 -6.65
CA ALA A 130 19.02 -0.12 -6.58
C ALA A 130 18.56 -1.26 -7.51
N ARG A 131 17.24 -1.60 -7.53
CA ARG A 131 16.69 -2.61 -8.44
C ARG A 131 17.02 -2.31 -9.89
N SER A 132 16.88 -1.06 -10.31
CA SER A 132 17.16 -0.59 -11.67
C SER A 132 18.62 -0.71 -12.05
N ASN A 133 19.51 -0.72 -11.05
CA ASN A 133 20.94 -0.89 -11.19
C ASN A 133 21.44 -2.34 -10.98
N GLY A 134 20.54 -3.33 -11.06
CA GLY A 134 20.88 -4.76 -11.10
C GLY A 134 21.00 -5.44 -9.73
N PHE A 135 20.63 -4.77 -8.65
CA PHE A 135 20.62 -5.39 -7.32
C PHE A 135 19.35 -6.24 -7.14
N ASN A 136 19.46 -7.34 -6.40
CA ASN A 136 18.32 -8.18 -6.05
C ASN A 136 17.47 -7.53 -4.95
N PHE A 137 16.34 -8.16 -4.61
CA PHE A 137 15.41 -7.67 -3.60
C PHE A 137 16.12 -7.29 -2.27
N TRP A 138 16.82 -8.23 -1.67
CA TRP A 138 17.47 -8.03 -0.36
C TRP A 138 18.60 -7.00 -0.39
N GLN A 139 19.33 -6.93 -1.48
CA GLN A 139 20.36 -5.91 -1.66
C GLN A 139 19.75 -4.52 -1.86
N SER A 140 18.63 -4.43 -2.56
CA SER A 140 17.93 -3.16 -2.77
C SER A 140 17.32 -2.62 -1.48
N GLU A 141 16.92 -3.50 -0.57
CA GLU A 141 16.47 -3.13 0.78
C GLU A 141 17.57 -2.40 1.57
N LEU A 142 18.84 -2.81 1.43
CA LEU A 142 19.95 -2.10 2.08
C LEU A 142 20.11 -0.67 1.57
N PHE A 143 19.83 -0.41 0.28
CA PHE A 143 19.82 0.95 -0.25
C PHE A 143 18.60 1.75 0.26
N ALA A 144 17.45 1.11 0.46
CA ALA A 144 16.30 1.77 1.05
C ALA A 144 16.56 2.17 2.52
N ILE A 145 17.17 1.28 3.30
CA ILE A 145 17.61 1.59 4.67
C ILE A 145 18.62 2.75 4.67
N GLY A 146 19.62 2.70 3.79
CA GLY A 146 20.63 3.75 3.67
C GLY A 146 20.05 5.10 3.24
N GLY A 147 19.09 5.10 2.30
CA GLY A 147 18.38 6.30 1.84
C GLY A 147 17.53 6.93 2.94
N SER A 148 16.79 6.10 3.67
CA SER A 148 16.01 6.52 4.83
C SER A 148 16.90 7.09 5.94
N ALA A 149 17.97 6.39 6.32
CA ALA A 149 18.91 6.87 7.34
C ALA A 149 19.58 8.19 6.92
N MET A 150 19.89 8.35 5.64
CA MET A 150 20.43 9.62 5.13
C MET A 150 19.42 10.75 5.26
N TRP A 151 18.14 10.51 4.97
CA TRP A 151 17.08 11.50 5.11
C TRP A 151 16.95 11.95 6.58
N GLU A 152 16.73 11.00 7.48
CA GLU A 152 16.52 11.22 8.90
C GLU A 152 17.69 11.98 9.58
N LEU A 153 18.91 11.63 9.26
CA LEU A 153 20.08 12.17 9.93
C LEU A 153 20.60 13.48 9.34
N PHE A 154 20.41 13.69 8.02
CA PHE A 154 21.08 14.79 7.31
C PHE A 154 20.15 15.74 6.57
N MET A 155 18.93 15.32 6.20
CA MET A 155 18.06 16.10 5.32
C MET A 155 16.91 16.81 6.06
N GLU A 156 16.75 16.51 7.35
CA GLU A 156 15.75 17.15 8.22
C GLU A 156 16.40 17.82 9.43
N ARG A 157 15.77 18.91 9.88
CA ARG A 157 16.15 19.58 11.14
C ARG A 157 15.46 18.98 12.35
N GLU A 158 14.35 18.28 12.13
CA GLU A 158 13.63 17.53 13.17
C GLU A 158 14.48 16.34 13.61
N TYR A 159 14.21 15.80 14.80
CA TYR A 159 14.97 14.64 15.28
C TYR A 159 14.63 13.39 14.51
N PRO A 160 15.58 12.45 14.32
CA PRO A 160 15.37 11.25 13.55
C PRO A 160 14.20 10.42 14.06
N SER A 161 13.39 9.90 13.14
CA SER A 161 12.17 9.19 13.46
C SER A 161 12.37 7.67 13.55
N THR A 162 11.99 7.09 14.69
CA THR A 162 12.04 5.62 14.92
C THR A 162 11.10 4.87 13.98
N ASN A 163 9.93 5.44 13.71
CA ASN A 163 8.95 4.82 12.81
C ASN A 163 9.42 4.87 11.36
N ASP A 164 10.07 5.96 10.94
CA ASP A 164 10.41 6.16 9.53
C ASP A 164 11.63 5.34 9.11
N ILE A 165 12.59 5.16 10.02
CA ILE A 165 13.72 4.26 9.73
C ILE A 165 13.29 2.79 9.58
N ILE A 166 12.07 2.43 9.97
CA ILE A 166 11.49 1.09 9.81
C ILE A 166 10.44 1.09 8.66
N ALA A 167 9.47 2.01 8.70
CA ALA A 167 8.36 2.05 7.76
C ALA A 167 8.83 2.37 6.34
N THR A 168 9.76 3.30 6.19
CA THR A 168 10.29 3.73 4.88
C THR A 168 10.92 2.57 4.12
N PRO A 169 11.92 1.84 4.64
CA PRO A 169 12.51 0.74 3.87
C PRO A 169 11.56 -0.44 3.75
N VAL A 170 10.99 -0.97 4.83
CA VAL A 170 10.20 -2.22 4.78
C VAL A 170 8.93 -2.04 3.95
N GLY A 171 8.15 -0.99 4.20
CA GLY A 171 7.00 -0.67 3.37
C GLY A 171 7.39 -0.26 1.95
N GLY A 172 8.56 0.39 1.82
CA GLY A 172 9.16 0.76 0.55
C GLY A 172 9.52 -0.42 -0.33
N ALA A 173 10.02 -1.50 0.23
CA ALA A 173 10.28 -2.74 -0.53
C ALA A 173 8.99 -3.34 -1.08
N ALA A 174 7.90 -3.35 -0.29
CA ALA A 174 6.61 -3.87 -0.75
C ALA A 174 6.05 -3.07 -1.93
N LEU A 175 5.95 -1.75 -1.78
CA LEU A 175 5.50 -0.86 -2.86
C LEU A 175 6.47 -0.88 -4.04
N GLY A 176 7.76 -0.83 -3.75
CA GLY A 176 8.82 -0.76 -4.76
C GLY A 176 8.86 -1.96 -5.67
N GLU A 177 8.77 -3.18 -5.13
CA GLU A 177 8.81 -4.38 -5.96
C GLU A 177 7.54 -4.55 -6.80
N VAL A 178 6.37 -4.18 -6.26
CA VAL A 178 5.12 -4.12 -7.03
C VAL A 178 5.27 -3.15 -8.22
N PHE A 179 5.71 -1.93 -7.98
CA PHE A 179 5.91 -0.93 -9.02
C PHE A 179 6.98 -1.35 -10.03
N TYR A 180 8.08 -1.92 -9.55
CA TYR A 180 9.18 -2.36 -10.41
C TYR A 180 8.74 -3.46 -11.38
N ARG A 181 8.09 -4.52 -10.88
CA ARG A 181 7.61 -5.64 -11.70
C ARG A 181 6.49 -5.23 -12.64
N THR A 182 5.58 -4.37 -12.19
CA THR A 182 4.52 -3.83 -13.05
C THR A 182 5.10 -2.96 -14.16
N SER A 183 6.10 -2.12 -13.87
CA SER A 183 6.80 -1.33 -14.89
C SER A 183 7.56 -2.21 -15.89
N ASP A 184 8.12 -3.33 -15.44
CA ASP A 184 8.80 -4.30 -16.32
C ASP A 184 7.84 -4.89 -17.35
N ARG A 185 6.59 -5.14 -16.94
CA ARG A 185 5.55 -5.68 -17.81
C ARG A 185 5.19 -4.73 -18.97
N VAL A 186 5.28 -3.41 -18.73
CA VAL A 186 4.96 -2.37 -19.72
C VAL A 186 6.08 -2.19 -20.76
N LEU A 187 7.33 -2.35 -20.34
CA LEU A 187 8.51 -2.10 -21.19
C LEU A 187 8.61 -3.09 -22.35
N ASP A 188 9.05 -2.58 -23.51
CA ASP A 188 9.47 -3.38 -24.66
C ASP A 188 10.52 -2.60 -25.45
N ASP A 189 11.79 -3.03 -25.33
CA ASP A 189 12.93 -2.36 -25.94
C ASP A 189 13.00 -2.54 -27.47
N ARG A 190 12.12 -3.36 -28.05
CA ARG A 190 11.94 -3.52 -29.50
C ARG A 190 11.07 -2.44 -30.12
N SER A 191 10.21 -1.80 -29.30
CA SER A 191 9.27 -0.76 -29.73
C SER A 191 9.99 0.50 -30.21
N SER A 192 9.33 1.31 -31.02
CA SER A 192 9.85 2.55 -31.59
C SER A 192 8.76 3.61 -31.75
N GLY A 193 9.12 4.86 -32.01
CA GLY A 193 8.16 5.96 -32.24
C GLY A 193 7.29 6.24 -31.01
N ALA A 194 6.03 6.59 -31.25
CA ALA A 194 5.07 6.96 -30.20
C ALA A 194 4.79 5.81 -29.21
N GLU A 195 4.80 4.55 -29.68
CA GLU A 195 4.64 3.38 -28.81
C GLU A 195 5.75 3.31 -27.76
N ARG A 196 7.03 3.51 -28.19
CA ARG A 196 8.18 3.55 -27.29
C ARG A 196 8.02 4.63 -26.24
N VAL A 197 7.69 5.85 -26.66
CA VAL A 197 7.48 6.98 -25.75
C VAL A 197 6.39 6.65 -24.74
N GLY A 198 5.25 6.14 -25.19
CA GLY A 198 4.14 5.76 -24.31
C GLY A 198 4.55 4.72 -23.27
N ARG A 199 5.30 3.68 -23.65
CA ARG A 199 5.79 2.65 -22.75
C ARG A 199 6.79 3.18 -21.73
N GLU A 200 7.73 4.03 -22.14
CA GLU A 200 8.71 4.66 -21.24
C GLU A 200 8.04 5.61 -20.25
N VAL A 201 7.09 6.43 -20.70
CA VAL A 201 6.30 7.32 -19.83
C VAL A 201 5.50 6.51 -18.81
N ALA A 202 4.84 5.44 -19.23
CA ALA A 202 4.11 4.58 -18.30
C ALA A 202 5.02 3.87 -17.29
N ALA A 203 6.18 3.37 -17.75
CA ALA A 203 7.16 2.76 -16.86
C ALA A 203 7.74 3.78 -15.87
N PHE A 204 7.95 5.03 -16.30
CA PHE A 204 8.38 6.13 -15.43
C PHE A 204 7.32 6.47 -14.37
N VAL A 205 6.03 6.54 -14.76
CA VAL A 205 4.94 6.82 -13.81
C VAL A 205 4.79 5.71 -12.77
N LEU A 206 4.91 4.44 -13.20
CA LEU A 206 4.84 3.29 -12.30
C LEU A 206 6.07 3.18 -11.39
N SER A 207 7.26 3.42 -11.92
CA SER A 207 8.52 3.32 -11.19
C SER A 207 9.45 4.45 -11.62
N PRO A 208 9.36 5.65 -10.98
CA PRO A 208 10.10 6.83 -11.41
C PRO A 208 11.61 6.60 -11.49
N MET A 209 12.20 5.95 -10.49
CA MET A 209 13.64 5.69 -10.48
C MET A 209 14.08 4.69 -11.55
N ARG A 210 13.20 3.74 -11.93
CA ARG A 210 13.48 2.91 -13.11
C ARG A 210 13.55 3.74 -14.39
N GLY A 211 12.59 4.66 -14.56
CA GLY A 211 12.59 5.58 -15.70
C GLY A 211 13.84 6.47 -15.72
N VAL A 212 14.23 7.04 -14.57
CA VAL A 212 15.47 7.84 -14.43
C VAL A 212 16.71 7.02 -14.81
N THR A 213 16.87 5.82 -14.24
CA THR A 213 18.00 4.92 -14.59
C THR A 213 18.02 4.59 -16.08
N ARG A 214 16.85 4.36 -16.70
CA ARG A 214 16.76 4.07 -18.14
C ARG A 214 17.16 5.28 -18.99
N MET A 215 16.80 6.49 -18.59
CA MET A 215 17.23 7.74 -19.24
C MET A 215 18.75 7.93 -19.11
N ILE A 216 19.31 7.82 -17.90
CA ILE A 216 20.74 7.99 -17.62
C ILE A 216 21.58 6.95 -18.40
N THR A 217 21.11 5.70 -18.48
CA THR A 217 21.82 4.63 -19.17
C THR A 217 21.60 4.59 -20.69
N GLY A 218 20.76 5.48 -21.20
CA GLY A 218 20.40 5.55 -22.62
C GLY A 218 19.45 4.43 -23.08
N LYS A 219 18.99 3.55 -22.16
CA LYS A 219 18.05 2.47 -22.49
C LYS A 219 16.69 2.97 -22.95
N ALA A 220 16.27 4.14 -22.46
CA ALA A 220 15.03 4.76 -22.89
C ALA A 220 15.00 5.10 -24.39
N TRP A 221 16.16 5.33 -24.99
CA TRP A 221 16.31 5.79 -26.38
C TRP A 221 16.79 4.71 -27.36
N LYS A 222 17.50 3.68 -26.84
CA LYS A 222 18.11 2.63 -27.69
C LYS A 222 17.11 1.53 -28.01
N LYS A 223 16.91 1.25 -29.29
CA LYS A 223 16.20 0.06 -29.75
C LYS A 223 17.07 -1.19 -29.54
N SER A 224 16.45 -2.27 -29.08
CA SER A 224 17.10 -3.57 -28.85
C SER A 224 16.38 -4.68 -29.65
N PRO A 225 17.05 -5.76 -30.03
CA PRO A 225 16.38 -6.92 -30.62
C PRO A 225 15.54 -7.73 -29.61
N VAL A 226 15.76 -7.50 -28.29
CA VAL A 226 15.04 -8.17 -27.20
C VAL A 226 14.17 -7.18 -26.43
N THR A 227 13.16 -7.67 -25.71
CA THR A 227 12.22 -6.83 -24.97
C THR A 227 12.86 -6.02 -23.85
N GLY A 228 13.98 -6.47 -23.32
CA GLY A 228 14.65 -5.85 -22.17
C GLY A 228 13.94 -6.08 -20.82
N ARG A 229 12.95 -6.98 -20.78
CA ARG A 229 12.27 -7.38 -19.54
C ARG A 229 13.15 -8.29 -18.70
N GLU A 230 13.09 -8.08 -17.39
CA GLU A 230 13.85 -8.91 -16.43
C GLU A 230 13.08 -10.17 -16.03
N PHE A 231 11.75 -10.08 -16.02
CA PHE A 231 10.89 -11.14 -15.50
C PHE A 231 10.07 -11.83 -16.61
N GLY A 232 10.36 -11.55 -17.90
CA GLY A 232 9.60 -12.12 -19.00
C GLY A 232 8.12 -11.66 -19.01
N ARG A 233 7.20 -12.61 -19.10
CA ARG A 233 5.76 -12.37 -19.11
C ARG A 233 5.03 -13.22 -18.08
N PRO A 234 5.24 -13.01 -16.78
CA PRO A 234 4.46 -13.72 -15.78
C PRO A 234 2.97 -13.40 -15.92
N PRO A 235 2.09 -14.31 -15.45
CA PRO A 235 0.66 -14.08 -15.43
C PRO A 235 0.33 -12.75 -14.76
N LEU A 236 -0.66 -12.06 -15.30
CA LEU A 236 -1.18 -10.83 -14.72
C LEU A 236 -2.69 -10.82 -14.87
N ASN A 237 -3.39 -10.82 -13.76
CA ASN A 237 -4.81 -10.52 -13.69
C ASN A 237 -4.96 -9.09 -13.15
N LEU A 238 -5.60 -8.23 -13.93
CA LEU A 238 -5.85 -6.84 -13.57
C LEU A 238 -7.33 -6.54 -13.70
N GLU A 239 -7.95 -6.20 -12.59
CA GLU A 239 -9.36 -5.84 -12.51
C GLU A 239 -9.48 -4.37 -12.10
N PHE A 240 -10.23 -3.61 -12.88
CA PHE A 240 -10.59 -2.24 -12.58
C PHE A 240 -12.10 -2.14 -12.40
N SER A 241 -12.55 -1.66 -11.25
CA SER A 241 -13.95 -1.51 -10.92
C SER A 241 -14.28 -0.04 -10.67
N LEU A 242 -15.41 0.41 -11.19
CA LEU A 242 -15.96 1.73 -10.95
C LEU A 242 -17.46 1.60 -10.62
N GLY A 243 -17.92 2.33 -9.61
CA GLY A 243 -19.31 2.24 -9.22
C GLY A 243 -19.72 3.19 -8.12
N THR A 244 -20.83 2.84 -7.49
CA THR A 244 -21.39 3.59 -6.36
C THR A 244 -21.01 2.93 -5.05
N ARG A 245 -20.85 3.73 -4.00
CA ARG A 245 -20.59 3.29 -2.63
C ARG A 245 -21.53 4.00 -1.67
N ILE A 246 -22.15 3.23 -0.79
CA ILE A 246 -22.95 3.73 0.32
C ILE A 246 -22.24 3.33 1.60
N LEU A 247 -21.97 4.30 2.48
CA LEU A 247 -21.42 4.11 3.81
C LEU A 247 -22.55 4.26 4.82
N LEU A 248 -22.68 3.28 5.69
CA LEU A 248 -23.61 3.28 6.82
C LEU A 248 -22.79 3.28 8.10
N TYR A 249 -22.96 4.30 8.92
CA TYR A 249 -22.31 4.38 10.20
C TYR A 249 -23.36 4.25 11.32
N HIS A 250 -23.08 3.40 12.28
CA HIS A 250 -23.89 3.23 13.48
C HIS A 250 -23.30 4.11 14.59
N ASP A 251 -23.71 5.36 14.58
CA ASP A 251 -23.73 6.23 15.75
C ASP A 251 -25.16 6.34 16.28
N ASP A 252 -25.38 7.16 17.29
CA ASP A 252 -26.71 7.39 17.87
C ASP A 252 -27.72 7.91 16.83
N HIS A 253 -27.28 8.39 15.68
CA HIS A 253 -28.07 9.03 14.64
C HIS A 253 -28.16 8.29 13.30
N ARG A 254 -27.52 7.13 13.13
CA ARG A 254 -27.50 6.31 11.89
C ARG A 254 -27.28 7.15 10.64
N THR A 255 -26.09 7.67 10.49
CA THR A 255 -25.74 8.50 9.33
C THR A 255 -25.41 7.65 8.09
N THR A 256 -25.81 8.14 6.92
CA THR A 256 -25.59 7.50 5.62
C THR A 256 -24.89 8.47 4.69
N HIS A 257 -23.82 8.02 4.03
CA HIS A 257 -23.17 8.74 2.96
C HIS A 257 -23.15 7.91 1.68
N ALA A 258 -23.40 8.57 0.55
CA ALA A 258 -23.30 7.94 -0.77
C ALA A 258 -22.37 8.73 -1.68
N GLY A 259 -21.66 8.02 -2.54
CA GLY A 259 -20.74 8.58 -3.51
C GLY A 259 -20.30 7.55 -4.52
N ALA A 260 -19.28 7.90 -5.31
CA ALA A 260 -18.64 6.96 -6.21
C ALA A 260 -17.41 6.32 -5.55
N SER A 261 -17.02 5.15 -6.06
CA SER A 261 -15.81 4.45 -5.67
C SER A 261 -15.13 3.84 -6.88
N ALA A 262 -13.81 3.71 -6.80
CA ALA A 262 -13.01 2.97 -7.76
C ALA A 262 -12.16 1.93 -7.01
N ARG A 263 -11.91 0.78 -7.66
CA ARG A 263 -11.07 -0.29 -7.10
C ARG A 263 -10.15 -0.81 -8.21
N LEU A 264 -8.90 -0.95 -7.86
CA LEU A 264 -7.88 -1.64 -8.66
C LEU A 264 -7.47 -2.90 -7.91
N ASN A 265 -7.60 -4.05 -8.56
CA ASN A 265 -7.12 -5.32 -8.03
C ASN A 265 -6.16 -5.93 -9.03
N MET A 266 -4.98 -6.30 -8.56
CA MET A 266 -3.91 -6.87 -9.38
C MET A 266 -3.39 -8.13 -8.72
N GLU A 267 -3.28 -9.19 -9.50
CA GLU A 267 -2.62 -10.43 -9.13
C GLU A 267 -1.55 -10.74 -10.18
N TYR A 268 -0.30 -10.89 -9.72
CA TYR A 268 0.87 -11.07 -10.55
C TYR A 268 1.59 -12.37 -10.17
N GLY A 269 1.97 -13.15 -11.18
CA GLY A 269 2.68 -14.42 -11.00
C GLY A 269 1.74 -15.60 -10.69
N ASP A 270 2.34 -16.77 -10.48
CA ASP A 270 1.62 -17.97 -10.09
C ASP A 270 1.80 -18.23 -8.58
N PRO A 271 0.70 -18.28 -7.80
CA PRO A 271 0.76 -18.54 -6.37
C PRO A 271 1.21 -19.96 -5.99
N PHE A 272 1.14 -20.93 -6.93
CA PHE A 272 1.31 -22.37 -6.66
C PHE A 272 2.65 -22.93 -7.17
N THR A 273 3.68 -22.11 -7.27
CA THR A 273 5.02 -22.54 -7.67
C THR A 273 6.00 -22.48 -6.50
N ASP A 274 6.97 -23.44 -6.48
CA ASP A 274 8.13 -23.32 -5.60
C ASP A 274 8.92 -22.07 -5.97
N SER A 275 9.20 -21.20 -5.01
CA SER A 275 9.99 -20.02 -5.27
C SER A 275 10.85 -19.60 -4.08
N LYS A 276 12.07 -19.14 -4.41
CA LYS A 276 13.01 -18.47 -3.50
C LYS A 276 13.24 -17.01 -3.87
N ILE A 277 12.56 -16.55 -4.92
CA ILE A 277 12.70 -15.17 -5.43
C ILE A 277 11.53 -14.34 -4.89
N PRO A 278 11.81 -13.31 -4.08
CA PRO A 278 10.74 -12.45 -3.56
C PRO A 278 9.90 -11.84 -4.67
N TYR A 279 8.59 -11.79 -4.42
CA TYR A 279 7.58 -11.16 -5.30
C TYR A 279 7.42 -11.79 -6.69
N GLU A 280 7.88 -13.02 -6.93
CA GLU A 280 7.45 -13.75 -8.14
C GLU A 280 5.93 -13.94 -8.17
N TYR A 281 5.31 -13.95 -6.99
CA TYR A 281 3.86 -13.80 -6.83
C TYR A 281 3.56 -12.64 -5.86
N PHE A 282 2.60 -11.82 -6.22
CA PHE A 282 1.99 -10.86 -5.30
C PHE A 282 0.56 -10.53 -5.71
N SER A 283 -0.25 -10.14 -4.72
CA SER A 283 -1.53 -9.46 -4.93
C SER A 283 -1.44 -8.03 -4.42
N CYS A 284 -2.09 -7.11 -5.12
CA CYS A 284 -2.18 -5.70 -4.76
C CYS A 284 -3.61 -5.20 -4.98
N LEU A 285 -4.18 -4.58 -3.95
CA LEU A 285 -5.49 -3.97 -3.97
C LEU A 285 -5.37 -2.50 -3.61
N ALA A 286 -6.04 -1.62 -4.36
CA ALA A 286 -6.25 -0.22 -3.99
C ALA A 286 -7.72 0.16 -4.15
N GLU A 287 -8.30 0.81 -3.13
CA GLU A 287 -9.67 1.34 -3.17
C GLU A 287 -9.68 2.85 -2.96
N PHE A 288 -10.50 3.53 -3.76
CA PHE A 288 -10.63 4.97 -3.75
C PHE A 288 -12.07 5.38 -3.48
N ASN A 289 -12.25 6.37 -2.61
CA ASN A 289 -13.52 7.06 -2.43
C ASN A 289 -13.57 8.32 -3.29
N ILE A 290 -14.64 8.47 -4.05
CA ILE A 290 -14.94 9.69 -4.80
C ILE A 290 -16.21 10.27 -4.18
N MET A 291 -16.08 10.68 -2.92
CA MET A 291 -17.19 11.23 -2.12
C MET A 291 -16.69 12.30 -1.15
N LYS A 292 -17.61 13.18 -0.76
CA LYS A 292 -17.31 14.26 0.18
C LYS A 292 -16.98 13.69 1.57
N SER A 293 -16.05 14.32 2.26
CA SER A 293 -15.69 14.03 3.66
C SER A 293 -15.15 12.62 3.91
N GLN A 294 -14.61 11.94 2.86
CA GLN A 294 -13.90 10.69 3.03
C GLN A 294 -12.52 10.79 2.37
N PRO A 295 -11.50 10.08 2.88
CA PRO A 295 -10.19 10.02 2.24
C PRO A 295 -10.31 9.51 0.81
N LEU A 296 -9.57 10.12 -0.13
CA LEU A 296 -9.56 9.63 -1.51
C LEU A 296 -9.05 8.19 -1.59
N LEU A 297 -7.92 7.90 -0.94
CA LEU A 297 -7.38 6.55 -0.82
C LEU A 297 -7.90 5.94 0.48
N SER A 298 -8.80 4.97 0.39
CA SER A 298 -9.43 4.35 1.55
C SER A 298 -8.77 3.04 1.98
N ARG A 299 -8.11 2.34 1.05
CA ARG A 299 -7.50 1.03 1.33
C ARG A 299 -6.38 0.74 0.35
N VAL A 300 -5.26 0.24 0.85
CA VAL A 300 -4.21 -0.41 0.06
C VAL A 300 -3.83 -1.70 0.77
N GLU A 301 -3.72 -2.78 0.02
CA GLU A 301 -3.22 -4.05 0.52
C GLU A 301 -2.25 -4.65 -0.47
N ILE A 302 -1.11 -5.08 0.02
CA ILE A 302 -0.13 -5.84 -0.75
C ILE A 302 0.20 -7.11 0.02
N ILE A 303 0.15 -8.24 -0.66
CA ILE A 303 0.63 -9.52 -0.17
C ILE A 303 1.71 -9.99 -1.14
N GLY A 304 2.97 -9.87 -0.76
CA GLY A 304 4.13 -10.26 -1.55
C GLY A 304 4.76 -11.55 -1.04
N ARG A 305 4.86 -12.55 -1.89
CA ARG A 305 5.51 -13.82 -1.55
C ARG A 305 7.02 -13.63 -1.48
N LEU A 306 7.63 -13.95 -0.34
CA LEU A 306 9.08 -13.93 -0.15
C LEU A 306 9.72 -15.29 -0.44
N TRP A 307 9.01 -16.35 -0.10
CA TRP A 307 9.41 -17.74 -0.30
C TRP A 307 8.17 -18.62 -0.32
N SER A 308 8.19 -19.72 -1.09
CA SER A 308 7.13 -20.73 -1.07
C SER A 308 7.63 -22.12 -1.40
N LYS A 309 6.84 -23.08 -0.94
CA LYS A 309 6.95 -24.51 -1.23
C LYS A 309 5.59 -25.05 -1.61
N GLU A 310 5.51 -25.70 -2.76
CA GLU A 310 4.33 -26.45 -3.16
C GLU A 310 4.33 -27.79 -2.44
N LEU A 311 3.24 -28.09 -1.70
CA LEU A 311 3.07 -29.32 -0.93
C LEU A 311 2.21 -30.34 -1.68
N VAL A 312 1.25 -29.87 -2.47
CA VAL A 312 0.36 -30.68 -3.29
C VAL A 312 0.27 -30.06 -4.68
N ASP A 313 0.57 -30.86 -5.69
CA ASP A 313 0.36 -30.54 -7.10
C ASP A 313 -0.34 -31.74 -7.75
N THR A 314 -1.62 -31.61 -8.00
CA THR A 314 -2.42 -32.61 -8.67
C THR A 314 -3.27 -31.96 -9.77
N ARG A 315 -3.93 -32.78 -10.61
CA ARG A 315 -4.85 -32.25 -11.64
C ARG A 315 -5.99 -31.40 -11.08
N LYS A 316 -6.39 -31.63 -9.82
CA LYS A 316 -7.56 -30.96 -9.21
C LYS A 316 -7.22 -30.09 -8.03
N CYS A 317 -6.14 -30.37 -7.33
CA CYS A 317 -5.80 -29.69 -6.09
C CYS A 317 -4.35 -29.24 -6.10
N ASP A 318 -4.13 -28.00 -5.71
CA ASP A 318 -2.80 -27.44 -5.45
C ASP A 318 -2.81 -26.84 -4.03
N LEU A 319 -1.72 -27.04 -3.31
CA LEU A 319 -1.49 -26.46 -1.98
C LEU A 319 -0.07 -25.94 -1.92
N SER A 320 0.08 -24.65 -1.69
CA SER A 320 1.36 -23.99 -1.48
C SER A 320 1.40 -23.35 -0.10
N VAL A 321 2.54 -23.45 0.56
CA VAL A 321 2.83 -22.73 1.81
C VAL A 321 4.03 -21.83 1.62
N GLY A 322 4.10 -20.73 2.37
CA GLY A 322 5.20 -19.80 2.18
C GLY A 322 5.32 -18.74 3.24
N LEU A 323 6.33 -17.90 3.06
CA LEU A 323 6.56 -16.67 3.80
C LEU A 323 6.13 -15.49 2.95
N PHE A 324 5.35 -14.58 3.54
CA PHE A 324 4.77 -13.44 2.86
C PHE A 324 5.06 -12.14 3.62
N GLN A 325 5.35 -11.09 2.88
CA GLN A 325 5.34 -9.72 3.38
C GLN A 325 3.97 -9.13 3.14
N HIS A 326 3.44 -8.40 4.12
CA HIS A 326 2.17 -7.70 4.03
C HIS A 326 2.37 -6.21 4.23
N PHE A 327 1.67 -5.43 3.43
CA PHE A 327 1.52 -4.00 3.59
C PHE A 327 0.04 -3.67 3.54
N ASP A 328 -0.50 -3.11 4.62
CA ASP A 328 -1.91 -2.79 4.72
C ASP A 328 -2.09 -1.32 5.15
N PHE A 329 -3.04 -0.67 4.52
CA PHE A 329 -3.44 0.69 4.82
C PHE A 329 -4.96 0.79 4.71
N PHE A 330 -5.62 1.27 5.77
CA PHE A 330 -7.04 1.54 5.84
C PHE A 330 -7.25 2.93 6.43
N ASP A 331 -8.00 3.77 5.71
CA ASP A 331 -8.31 5.11 6.16
C ASP A 331 -9.79 5.43 5.97
N SER A 332 -10.39 5.99 7.00
CA SER A 332 -11.78 6.48 7.00
C SER A 332 -11.86 7.81 7.71
N ASP A 333 -12.95 8.52 7.50
CA ASP A 333 -13.25 9.75 8.21
C ASP A 333 -14.69 9.71 8.72
N THR A 334 -15.04 10.65 9.57
CA THR A 334 -16.39 10.73 10.12
C THR A 334 -17.41 10.92 9.02
N ILE A 335 -18.57 10.27 9.14
CA ILE A 335 -19.72 10.43 8.25
C ILE A 335 -20.84 11.25 8.89
N SER A 336 -20.67 11.71 10.14
CA SER A 336 -21.68 12.54 10.79
C SER A 336 -21.77 13.91 10.11
N LYS A 337 -22.98 14.47 10.05
CA LYS A 337 -23.17 15.86 9.62
C LYS A 337 -22.52 16.77 10.66
N TYR A 338 -21.51 17.51 10.21
CA TYR A 338 -20.80 18.45 11.04
C TYR A 338 -21.76 19.51 11.58
N SER A 339 -21.93 19.56 12.90
CA SER A 339 -22.43 20.71 13.63
C SER A 339 -21.25 21.28 14.43
N PRO A 340 -21.00 22.59 14.41
CA PRO A 340 -19.92 23.20 15.21
C PRO A 340 -20.01 22.85 16.70
N ASP A 341 -21.22 22.64 17.20
CA ASP A 341 -21.49 22.29 18.60
C ASP A 341 -21.38 20.78 18.90
N ALA A 342 -21.15 19.95 17.86
CA ALA A 342 -21.10 18.48 17.96
C ALA A 342 -19.67 17.93 17.79
N LEU A 343 -18.63 18.75 17.93
CA LEU A 343 -17.22 18.32 17.86
C LEU A 343 -16.89 17.21 18.88
N GLU A 344 -17.62 17.13 19.97
CA GLU A 344 -17.46 16.12 21.02
C GLU A 344 -17.92 14.71 20.61
N HIS A 345 -18.67 14.57 19.50
CA HIS A 345 -19.32 13.31 19.10
C HIS A 345 -18.92 12.80 17.71
N CYS A 346 -17.98 13.47 17.04
CA CYS A 346 -17.50 13.00 15.73
C CYS A 346 -16.52 11.83 15.89
N VAL A 347 -17.01 10.60 15.78
CA VAL A 347 -16.19 9.40 15.83
C VAL A 347 -15.71 9.03 14.43
N VAL A 348 -14.39 8.95 14.25
CA VAL A 348 -13.78 8.33 13.08
C VAL A 348 -13.87 6.82 13.23
N PRO A 349 -14.46 6.08 12.27
CA PRO A 349 -14.70 4.64 12.44
C PRO A 349 -13.42 3.84 12.63
N TYR A 350 -12.43 4.04 11.76
CA TYR A 350 -11.15 3.33 11.83
C TYR A 350 -10.06 4.08 11.06
N LYS A 351 -8.83 3.89 11.49
CA LYS A 351 -7.60 4.14 10.74
C LYS A 351 -6.58 3.09 11.15
N LEU A 352 -5.87 2.54 10.18
CA LEU A 352 -4.91 1.48 10.42
C LEU A 352 -3.86 1.45 9.32
N GLY A 353 -2.62 1.17 9.69
CA GLY A 353 -1.55 0.87 8.74
C GLY A 353 -0.58 -0.15 9.30
N THR A 354 -0.04 -1.01 8.44
CA THR A 354 0.99 -2.00 8.79
C THR A 354 2.10 -1.97 7.74
N PRO A 355 2.96 -0.92 7.75
CA PRO A 355 4.04 -0.80 6.77
C PRO A 355 5.10 -1.90 6.91
N ALA A 356 5.22 -2.52 8.09
CA ALA A 356 6.19 -3.58 8.37
C ALA A 356 5.51 -4.80 8.98
N SER A 357 5.10 -5.76 8.13
CA SER A 357 4.45 -7.00 8.55
C SER A 357 4.93 -8.18 7.71
N VAL A 358 5.18 -9.32 8.36
CA VAL A 358 5.63 -10.55 7.71
C VAL A 358 5.06 -11.77 8.42
N GLY A 359 4.77 -12.83 7.67
CA GLY A 359 4.25 -14.05 8.28
C GLY A 359 4.13 -15.22 7.34
N GLY A 360 3.64 -16.34 7.87
CA GLY A 360 3.37 -17.56 7.15
C GLY A 360 1.99 -17.53 6.48
N GLY A 361 1.88 -18.18 5.32
CA GLY A 361 0.61 -18.34 4.63
C GLY A 361 0.49 -19.67 3.91
N ALA A 362 -0.75 -20.08 3.68
CA ALA A 362 -1.12 -21.23 2.88
C ALA A 362 -2.12 -20.81 1.81
N LEU A 363 -1.91 -21.27 0.58
CA LEU A 363 -2.76 -21.03 -0.57
C LEU A 363 -3.25 -22.39 -1.09
N PHE A 364 -4.54 -22.51 -1.30
CA PHE A 364 -5.19 -23.72 -1.78
C PHE A 364 -6.03 -23.42 -3.02
N ARG A 365 -5.93 -24.30 -4.02
CA ARG A 365 -6.78 -24.28 -5.21
C ARG A 365 -7.39 -25.67 -5.40
N TYR A 366 -8.70 -25.68 -5.65
CA TYR A 366 -9.40 -26.83 -6.20
C TYR A 366 -10.04 -26.44 -7.53
N GLN A 367 -9.91 -27.28 -8.55
CA GLN A 367 -10.55 -27.02 -9.84
C GLN A 367 -11.06 -28.30 -10.48
N ASP A 368 -12.25 -28.19 -11.04
CA ASP A 368 -12.84 -29.22 -11.90
C ASP A 368 -13.48 -28.59 -13.15
N HIS A 369 -14.22 -29.38 -13.95
CA HIS A 369 -14.82 -28.90 -15.20
C HIS A 369 -15.90 -27.82 -15.00
N ARG A 370 -16.44 -27.63 -13.79
CA ARG A 370 -17.60 -26.76 -13.51
C ARG A 370 -17.29 -25.67 -12.51
N SER A 371 -16.28 -25.86 -11.69
CA SER A 371 -15.99 -24.97 -10.57
C SER A 371 -14.49 -24.84 -10.30
N ARG A 372 -14.11 -23.69 -9.80
CA ARG A 372 -12.78 -23.40 -9.28
C ARG A 372 -12.92 -22.73 -7.93
N LEU A 373 -12.27 -23.28 -6.92
CA LEU A 373 -12.24 -22.75 -5.56
C LEU A 373 -10.81 -22.36 -5.21
N LEU A 374 -10.66 -21.21 -4.62
CA LEU A 374 -9.39 -20.66 -4.12
C LEU A 374 -9.57 -20.32 -2.65
N ALA A 375 -8.63 -20.72 -1.80
CA ALA A 375 -8.60 -20.31 -0.41
C ALA A 375 -7.21 -19.87 -0.02
N SER A 376 -7.13 -18.90 0.88
CA SER A 376 -5.88 -18.40 1.45
C SER A 376 -6.01 -18.19 2.95
N LEU A 377 -4.94 -18.47 3.67
CA LEU A 377 -4.84 -18.22 5.10
C LEU A 377 -3.45 -17.66 5.39
N HIS A 378 -3.38 -16.51 6.08
CA HIS A 378 -2.12 -15.88 6.47
C HIS A 378 -2.16 -15.51 7.95
N LEU A 379 -1.08 -15.82 8.66
CA LEU A 379 -0.82 -15.37 10.02
C LEU A 379 0.48 -14.55 10.03
N ASN A 380 0.38 -13.29 10.40
CA ASN A 380 1.50 -12.35 10.29
C ASN A 380 1.83 -11.71 11.64
N GLY A 381 3.12 -11.54 11.92
CA GLY A 381 3.61 -10.62 12.93
C GLY A 381 3.68 -9.21 12.36
N VAL A 382 3.06 -8.26 13.04
CA VAL A 382 3.19 -6.83 12.74
C VAL A 382 4.31 -6.26 13.58
N ILE A 383 5.42 -5.96 12.93
CA ILE A 383 6.62 -5.39 13.57
C ILE A 383 6.34 -3.93 13.93
N LEU A 384 5.83 -3.18 12.96
CA LEU A 384 5.40 -1.80 13.12
C LEU A 384 4.05 -1.60 12.44
N GLY A 385 3.11 -1.03 13.18
CA GLY A 385 1.81 -0.62 12.69
C GLY A 385 1.28 0.57 13.48
N GLY A 386 0.20 1.13 12.98
CA GLY A 386 -0.54 2.19 13.65
C GLY A 386 -2.03 1.90 13.66
N ILE A 387 -2.70 2.24 14.75
CA ILE A 387 -4.14 2.13 14.88
C ILE A 387 -4.71 3.42 15.47
N LEU A 388 -5.87 3.86 14.96
CA LEU A 388 -6.57 5.06 15.43
C LEU A 388 -6.67 5.07 16.95
N SER A 389 -6.34 6.21 17.56
CA SER A 389 -6.65 6.52 18.95
C SER A 389 -7.87 7.45 19.05
N ASP A 390 -8.75 7.19 20.01
CA ASP A 390 -9.87 8.06 20.30
C ASP A 390 -9.46 9.27 21.16
N TYR A 391 -8.34 9.14 21.88
CA TYR A 391 -7.89 10.14 22.85
C TYR A 391 -6.57 10.83 22.48
N TYR A 392 -5.56 10.11 21.99
CA TYR A 392 -4.29 10.71 21.63
C TYR A 392 -4.46 11.72 20.48
N ARG A 393 -4.14 12.96 20.75
CA ARG A 393 -4.18 14.08 19.80
C ARG A 393 -2.97 14.95 20.04
N TYR A 394 -1.91 14.72 19.27
CA TYR A 394 -0.70 15.53 19.37
C TYR A 394 -0.21 15.94 18.00
N TYR A 395 -0.15 17.24 17.73
CA TYR A 395 0.07 17.79 16.41
C TYR A 395 -0.94 17.19 15.41
N HIS A 396 -0.45 16.41 14.44
CA HIS A 396 -1.25 15.79 13.40
C HIS A 396 -1.51 14.30 13.65
N ARG A 397 -0.85 13.72 14.67
CA ARG A 397 -1.01 12.31 15.01
C ARG A 397 -2.26 12.09 15.88
N ASN A 398 -3.13 11.24 15.40
CA ASN A 398 -4.34 10.80 16.09
C ASN A 398 -4.42 9.27 16.10
N TYR A 399 -3.29 8.59 16.17
CA TYR A 399 -3.18 7.15 16.19
C TYR A 399 -2.01 6.73 17.10
N ASN A 400 -2.08 5.51 17.57
CA ASN A 400 -1.05 4.89 18.38
C ASN A 400 -0.14 4.06 17.50
N TRP A 401 1.18 4.19 17.69
CA TRP A 401 2.16 3.26 17.17
C TRP A 401 2.10 1.96 17.98
N ALA A 402 2.09 0.82 17.31
CA ALA A 402 1.89 -0.47 17.93
C ALA A 402 2.61 -1.59 17.18
N SER A 403 2.82 -2.69 17.89
CA SER A 403 3.16 -3.99 17.30
C SER A 403 2.06 -4.99 17.61
N GLY A 404 2.02 -6.11 16.89
CA GLY A 404 0.96 -7.08 17.11
C GLY A 404 0.96 -8.20 16.08
N PHE A 405 -0.22 -8.65 15.73
CA PHE A 405 -0.39 -9.68 14.70
C PHE A 405 -1.65 -9.44 13.85
N SER A 406 -1.68 -10.06 12.68
CA SER A 406 -2.87 -10.13 11.83
C SER A 406 -3.14 -11.56 11.37
N LEU A 407 -4.43 -11.88 11.23
CA LEU A 407 -4.93 -13.11 10.63
C LEU A 407 -5.80 -12.74 9.44
N LYS A 408 -5.49 -13.30 8.27
CA LYS A 408 -6.25 -13.05 7.05
C LYS A 408 -6.72 -14.35 6.44
N PHE A 409 -7.98 -14.41 6.10
CA PHE A 409 -8.61 -15.52 5.39
C PHE A 409 -9.27 -14.99 4.12
N GLY A 410 -9.02 -15.65 3.00
CA GLY A 410 -9.67 -15.41 1.73
C GLY A 410 -10.28 -16.67 1.16
N PHE A 411 -11.46 -16.57 0.58
CA PHE A 411 -12.10 -17.64 -0.16
C PHE A 411 -12.76 -17.06 -1.42
N LYS A 412 -12.51 -17.67 -2.57
CA LYS A 412 -13.11 -17.27 -3.85
C LYS A 412 -13.59 -18.51 -4.59
N GLY A 413 -14.84 -18.49 -5.02
CA GLY A 413 -15.45 -19.56 -5.81
C GLY A 413 -15.90 -19.06 -7.17
N HIS A 414 -15.65 -19.85 -8.22
CA HIS A 414 -16.12 -19.61 -9.58
C HIS A 414 -17.02 -20.76 -10.01
N PHE A 415 -18.19 -20.43 -10.56
CA PHE A 415 -19.25 -21.35 -10.92
C PHE A 415 -19.83 -20.97 -12.29
N LEU A 416 -20.66 -21.88 -12.85
CA LEU A 416 -21.35 -21.68 -14.11
C LEU A 416 -20.39 -21.32 -15.27
N HIS A 417 -19.27 -22.03 -15.35
CA HIS A 417 -18.20 -21.78 -16.32
C HIS A 417 -17.67 -20.34 -16.21
N ASP A 418 -17.30 -19.94 -15.00
CA ASP A 418 -16.78 -18.60 -14.65
C ASP A 418 -17.76 -17.44 -14.87
N LYS A 419 -19.06 -17.70 -15.10
CA LYS A 419 -20.07 -16.63 -15.21
C LYS A 419 -20.43 -16.01 -13.87
N LEU A 420 -20.40 -16.81 -12.81
CA LEU A 420 -20.70 -16.36 -11.46
C LEU A 420 -19.51 -16.63 -10.56
N SER A 421 -19.06 -15.62 -9.82
CA SER A 421 -18.08 -15.81 -8.77
C SER A 421 -18.52 -15.13 -7.49
N PHE A 422 -18.19 -15.74 -6.37
CA PHE A 422 -18.28 -15.09 -5.07
C PHE A 422 -16.93 -15.10 -4.37
N ALA A 423 -16.68 -14.10 -3.53
CA ALA A 423 -15.51 -14.03 -2.68
C ALA A 423 -15.90 -13.59 -1.28
N VAL A 424 -15.20 -14.14 -0.30
CA VAL A 424 -15.26 -13.73 1.09
C VAL A 424 -13.84 -13.49 1.58
N ASN A 425 -13.60 -12.31 2.12
CA ASN A 425 -12.32 -11.98 2.76
C ASN A 425 -12.60 -11.58 4.21
N ASN A 426 -11.79 -12.09 5.11
CA ASN A 426 -11.85 -11.76 6.52
C ASN A 426 -10.44 -11.42 7.00
N GLN A 427 -10.31 -10.28 7.67
CA GLN A 427 -9.06 -9.81 8.20
C GLN A 427 -9.26 -9.38 9.65
N PHE A 428 -8.37 -9.84 10.50
CA PHE A 428 -8.35 -9.50 11.90
C PHE A 428 -6.95 -9.02 12.28
N TYR A 429 -6.89 -7.91 13.01
CA TYR A 429 -5.65 -7.32 13.53
C TYR A 429 -5.79 -7.12 15.03
N LYS A 430 -4.72 -7.37 15.76
CA LYS A 430 -4.61 -7.05 17.17
C LYS A 430 -3.27 -6.37 17.46
N PHE A 431 -3.36 -5.21 18.06
CA PHE A 431 -2.25 -4.31 18.33
C PHE A 431 -2.07 -4.06 19.81
N TYR A 432 -0.82 -3.91 20.21
CA TYR A 432 -0.41 -3.59 21.54
C TYR A 432 0.47 -2.35 21.50
N THR A 433 -0.01 -1.25 22.05
CA THR A 433 0.77 -0.03 22.24
C THR A 433 1.49 -0.15 23.58
N ARG A 434 2.82 -0.24 23.52
CA ARG A 434 3.70 -0.37 24.70
C ARG A 434 4.52 0.89 24.87
N ASN A 435 5.03 1.13 26.09
CA ASN A 435 5.79 2.34 26.45
C ASN A 435 5.02 3.63 26.13
N ALA A 436 3.70 3.53 26.17
CA ALA A 436 2.81 4.64 26.00
C ALA A 436 2.86 5.57 27.22
N ASN A 437 2.23 6.72 27.07
CA ASN A 437 2.04 7.63 28.17
C ASN A 437 1.34 6.93 29.34
N GLY A 438 2.12 6.47 30.30
CA GLY A 438 1.55 6.22 31.60
C GLY A 438 0.92 7.51 32.15
N SER A 439 0.12 7.41 33.18
CA SER A 439 -0.60 8.47 33.90
C SER A 439 0.19 9.74 34.28
N ASN A 440 1.45 9.85 33.89
CA ASN A 440 2.41 10.85 34.36
C ASN A 440 2.77 11.94 33.36
N ILE A 441 2.18 11.97 32.16
CA ILE A 441 2.41 13.09 31.24
C ILE A 441 1.40 14.18 31.53
N ASP A 442 1.90 15.26 32.09
CA ASP A 442 1.18 16.51 32.21
C ASP A 442 1.17 17.22 30.83
N TRP A 443 0.10 17.02 30.10
CA TRP A 443 -0.11 17.62 28.78
C TRP A 443 -0.19 19.15 28.85
N SER A 444 -0.56 19.72 30.02
CA SER A 444 -0.59 21.17 30.25
C SER A 444 0.81 21.76 30.41
N ALA A 445 1.77 20.95 30.82
CA ALA A 445 3.15 21.34 31.07
C ALA A 445 4.07 21.21 29.85
N THR A 446 3.56 20.90 28.63
CA THR A 446 4.38 20.87 27.42
C THR A 446 4.63 22.31 26.92
N PRO A 447 5.66 23.01 27.43
CA PRO A 447 5.90 24.41 27.06
C PRO A 447 6.44 24.46 25.62
N GLY A 448 5.80 25.26 24.79
CA GLY A 448 6.35 25.66 23.50
C GLY A 448 6.34 24.60 22.42
N GLY A 449 5.45 23.60 22.50
CA GLY A 449 5.19 22.69 21.39
C GLY A 449 6.31 21.69 21.11
N LYS A 450 7.08 21.26 22.11
CA LYS A 450 8.03 20.16 21.93
C LYS A 450 7.27 18.84 21.77
N PRO A 451 7.60 18.00 20.77
CA PRO A 451 7.00 16.70 20.60
C PRO A 451 7.14 15.86 21.85
N VAL A 452 6.07 15.15 22.24
CA VAL A 452 6.16 14.13 23.28
C VAL A 452 6.56 12.84 22.60
N ASN A 453 7.77 12.36 22.91
CA ASN A 453 8.33 11.12 22.34
C ASN A 453 7.68 9.89 22.94
N VAL A 454 6.48 9.55 22.45
CA VAL A 454 5.70 8.42 22.94
C VAL A 454 4.97 7.71 21.82
N ASN A 455 4.68 6.41 22.02
CA ASN A 455 3.95 5.59 21.05
C ASN A 455 2.46 5.96 20.94
N GLY A 456 1.92 6.67 21.89
CA GLY A 456 0.52 7.06 22.02
C GLY A 456 -0.10 6.60 23.33
N ASP A 457 -1.40 6.36 23.36
CA ASP A 457 -2.08 5.84 24.54
C ASP A 457 -1.73 4.37 24.79
N GLU A 458 -1.51 3.99 26.03
CA GLU A 458 -1.38 2.58 26.38
C GLU A 458 -2.70 1.87 26.13
N SER A 459 -2.71 0.95 25.16
CA SER A 459 -3.95 0.36 24.67
C SER A 459 -3.76 -0.99 24.00
N ILE A 460 -4.87 -1.74 23.94
CA ILE A 460 -5.01 -2.93 23.12
C ILE A 460 -6.10 -2.63 22.09
N GLY A 461 -5.68 -2.44 20.84
CA GLY A 461 -6.57 -2.16 19.72
C GLY A 461 -6.82 -3.41 18.88
N THR A 462 -8.06 -3.60 18.44
CA THR A 462 -8.41 -4.62 17.46
C THR A 462 -9.11 -3.97 16.27
N PHE A 463 -8.86 -4.52 15.08
CA PHE A 463 -9.56 -4.15 13.87
C PHE A 463 -9.97 -5.41 13.13
N ALA A 464 -11.21 -5.48 12.70
CA ALA A 464 -11.73 -6.57 11.91
C ALA A 464 -12.43 -6.01 10.67
N HIS A 465 -12.15 -6.62 9.53
CA HIS A 465 -12.78 -6.32 8.25
C HIS A 465 -13.32 -7.61 7.64
N TRP A 466 -14.60 -7.60 7.29
CA TRP A 466 -15.28 -8.67 6.55
C TRP A 466 -15.74 -8.10 5.22
N GLU A 467 -15.36 -8.76 4.14
CA GLU A 467 -15.76 -8.44 2.77
C GLU A 467 -16.50 -9.62 2.17
N GLY A 468 -17.66 -9.36 1.60
CA GLY A 468 -18.41 -10.30 0.76
C GLY A 468 -18.60 -9.68 -0.63
N GLN A 469 -18.29 -10.44 -1.67
CA GLN A 469 -18.40 -9.98 -3.05
C GLN A 469 -19.10 -11.02 -3.91
N LEU A 470 -20.05 -10.58 -4.74
CA LEU A 470 -20.70 -11.38 -5.77
C LEU A 470 -20.46 -10.72 -7.12
N THR A 471 -19.92 -11.45 -8.08
CA THR A 471 -19.60 -10.94 -9.42
C THR A 471 -20.27 -11.79 -10.48
N TYR A 472 -21.01 -11.13 -11.38
CA TYR A 472 -21.63 -11.77 -12.54
C TYR A 472 -21.01 -11.25 -13.81
N LYS A 473 -20.46 -12.15 -14.64
CA LYS A 473 -19.81 -11.85 -15.90
C LYS A 473 -20.84 -11.57 -16.99
N LEU A 474 -20.85 -10.34 -17.47
CA LEU A 474 -21.76 -9.88 -18.54
C LEU A 474 -21.22 -10.28 -19.91
N VAL A 475 -19.96 -9.94 -20.18
CA VAL A 475 -19.20 -10.29 -21.38
C VAL A 475 -17.78 -10.68 -21.00
N LYS A 476 -16.94 -11.06 -21.96
CA LYS A 476 -15.59 -11.62 -21.69
C LYS A 476 -14.75 -10.79 -20.71
N SER A 477 -14.79 -9.47 -20.83
CA SER A 477 -13.96 -8.54 -20.03
C SER A 477 -14.77 -7.62 -19.11
N LEU A 478 -16.11 -7.71 -19.08
CA LEU A 478 -16.95 -6.84 -18.27
C LEU A 478 -17.84 -7.66 -17.35
N SER A 479 -17.86 -7.29 -16.08
CA SER A 479 -18.64 -7.93 -15.03
C SER A 479 -19.41 -6.90 -14.21
N PHE A 480 -20.53 -7.31 -13.63
CA PHE A 480 -21.22 -6.56 -12.60
C PHE A 480 -20.86 -7.14 -11.24
N THR A 481 -20.47 -6.29 -10.30
CA THR A 481 -20.00 -6.68 -8.97
C THR A 481 -20.82 -5.98 -7.90
N ALA A 482 -21.39 -6.75 -7.00
CA ALA A 482 -21.97 -6.29 -5.74
C ALA A 482 -21.02 -6.67 -4.60
N LYS A 483 -20.70 -5.70 -3.74
CA LYS A 483 -19.75 -5.87 -2.63
C LYS A 483 -20.36 -5.31 -1.34
N PHE A 484 -20.14 -6.01 -0.25
CA PHE A 484 -20.48 -5.59 1.10
C PHE A 484 -19.25 -5.66 1.99
N ASP A 485 -19.03 -4.64 2.78
CA ASP A 485 -17.97 -4.58 3.78
C ASP A 485 -18.55 -4.29 5.16
N LEU A 486 -17.98 -4.92 6.17
CA LEU A 486 -18.19 -4.60 7.58
C LEU A 486 -16.84 -4.34 8.23
N TYR A 487 -16.66 -3.14 8.75
CA TYR A 487 -15.49 -2.71 9.51
C TYR A 487 -15.86 -2.59 10.98
N ARG A 488 -15.03 -3.13 11.85
CA ARG A 488 -15.17 -2.96 13.30
C ARG A 488 -13.80 -2.68 13.90
N ARG A 489 -13.71 -1.59 14.65
CA ARG A 489 -12.56 -1.28 15.48
C ARG A 489 -13.00 -1.28 16.94
N SER A 490 -12.25 -1.95 17.81
CA SER A 490 -12.43 -1.86 19.25
C SER A 490 -11.09 -1.60 19.91
N THR A 491 -11.05 -0.67 20.86
CA THR A 491 -9.84 -0.33 21.60
C THR A 491 -10.14 -0.34 23.09
N TYR A 492 -9.31 -1.07 23.82
CA TYR A 492 -9.28 -1.07 25.27
C TYR A 492 -8.09 -0.24 25.74
N TYR A 493 -8.36 0.82 26.50
CA TYR A 493 -7.36 1.73 27.04
C TYR A 493 -6.96 1.29 28.44
N VAL A 494 -5.64 1.31 28.73
CA VAL A 494 -5.06 0.91 29.99
C VAL A 494 -4.49 2.15 30.67
N GLY A 495 -4.79 2.34 31.96
CA GLY A 495 -4.24 3.44 32.78
C GLY A 495 -5.18 4.61 33.03
N ASP A 496 -4.78 5.48 33.95
CA ASP A 496 -5.50 6.71 34.29
C ASP A 496 -5.09 7.82 33.32
N LEU A 497 -5.80 7.93 32.19
CA LEU A 497 -5.61 9.05 31.28
C LEU A 497 -6.33 10.28 31.85
N LYS A 498 -5.59 11.22 32.43
CA LYS A 498 -6.09 12.55 32.81
C LYS A 498 -6.10 13.43 31.57
N TYR A 499 -7.22 13.51 30.88
CA TYR A 499 -7.42 14.49 29.83
C TYR A 499 -7.95 15.81 30.40
N GLU A 500 -7.30 16.89 30.04
CA GLU A 500 -7.56 18.25 30.50
C GLU A 500 -8.89 18.84 30.01
N TYR A 501 -9.60 18.15 29.12
CA TYR A 501 -10.76 18.68 28.40
C TYR A 501 -12.13 18.12 28.86
N GLY A 502 -12.26 17.67 30.10
CA GLY A 502 -13.59 17.37 30.70
C GLY A 502 -14.42 16.31 29.99
N THR A 503 -13.90 15.60 29.02
CA THR A 503 -14.60 14.54 28.30
C THR A 503 -14.69 13.28 29.12
N THR A 504 -15.85 12.61 29.09
CA THR A 504 -16.03 11.32 29.75
C THR A 504 -15.12 10.29 29.10
N TYR A 505 -14.18 9.78 29.87
CA TYR A 505 -13.24 8.77 29.44
C TYR A 505 -13.90 7.39 29.41
N ASN A 506 -13.88 6.73 28.26
CA ASN A 506 -14.36 5.36 28.11
C ASN A 506 -13.17 4.41 27.97
N TRP A 507 -13.00 3.49 28.90
CA TRP A 507 -11.97 2.44 28.86
C TRP A 507 -12.06 1.53 27.65
N PHE A 508 -13.23 1.44 27.07
CA PHE A 508 -13.51 0.63 25.90
C PHE A 508 -14.32 1.43 24.87
N VAL A 509 -13.77 1.52 23.66
CA VAL A 509 -14.45 2.15 22.52
C VAL A 509 -14.65 1.10 21.43
N ASP A 510 -15.86 0.95 20.93
CA ASP A 510 -16.24 0.07 19.81
C ASP A 510 -16.87 0.91 18.70
N SER A 511 -16.35 0.81 17.50
CA SER A 511 -16.82 1.55 16.34
C SER A 511 -17.06 0.61 15.17
N ARG A 512 -18.15 0.82 14.42
CA ARG A 512 -18.59 -0.02 13.31
C ARG A 512 -19.01 0.81 12.13
N GLN A 513 -18.58 0.38 10.95
CA GLN A 513 -19.01 0.95 9.68
C GLN A 513 -19.37 -0.17 8.72
N GLN A 514 -20.45 0.01 7.97
CA GLN A 514 -20.83 -0.86 6.86
C GLN A 514 -20.68 -0.10 5.55
N SER A 515 -20.35 -0.83 4.50
CA SER A 515 -20.25 -0.28 3.14
C SER A 515 -20.93 -1.22 2.17
N PHE A 516 -21.72 -0.66 1.27
CA PHE A 516 -22.30 -1.39 0.16
C PHE A 516 -21.89 -0.73 -1.16
N GLN A 517 -21.46 -1.55 -2.13
CA GLN A 517 -20.96 -1.06 -3.42
C GLN A 517 -21.59 -1.85 -4.58
N LEU A 518 -21.97 -1.14 -5.64
CA LEU A 518 -22.36 -1.71 -6.92
C LEU A 518 -21.43 -1.17 -8.00
N MET A 519 -20.71 -2.05 -8.67
CA MET A 519 -19.61 -1.68 -9.56
C MET A 519 -19.71 -2.40 -10.92
N LEU A 520 -19.23 -1.74 -11.95
CA LEU A 520 -18.82 -2.37 -13.20
C LEU A 520 -17.32 -2.66 -13.11
N THR A 521 -16.95 -3.91 -13.34
CA THR A 521 -15.57 -4.40 -13.27
C THR A 521 -15.09 -4.79 -14.65
N TYR A 522 -14.01 -4.16 -15.09
CA TYR A 522 -13.31 -4.51 -16.32
C TYR A 522 -12.07 -5.34 -15.99
N THR A 523 -11.94 -6.50 -16.63
CA THR A 523 -10.80 -7.42 -16.47
C THR A 523 -9.97 -7.42 -17.75
N LEU A 524 -8.66 -7.18 -17.61
CA LEU A 524 -7.66 -7.20 -18.67
C LEU A 524 -7.08 -8.59 -18.85
#